data_6c26857b33f0a1118096f5533185b454
#
_entry.id   6c26857b33f0a1118096f5533185b454
#
_cell.length_a   1.000
_cell.length_b   1.000
_cell.length_c   1.000
_cell.angle_alpha   90.00
_cell.angle_beta   90.00
_cell.angle_gamma   90.00
#
_symmetry.space_group_name_H-M   'P 1'
#
loop_
_entity.id
_entity.type
_entity.pdbx_description
1 polymer ?
#
loop_
_entity_poly.entity_id
_entity_poly.type
_entity_poly.pdbx_seq_one_letter_code
_entity_poly.pdbx_strand_id
1 'polypeptide(L)'
;HDFRPDYRRLGQIRRLCPGVPMLALSATAAPRVRADIIRLLDLRSPMVQVSSARRTNLRYVMQRRPKDPMPQVLEALAASRGAALVYARTRRSVEQWAERLQQHNIPATPYHAGLDPEARHQALTDFLGQERPVLVATVAFGMGVDRADVGLVLHLDLPSTPEGYLQESGRAGRDGKPADCLVLFSPGDRTSLGWAMQASLRRGGDDAEQRRLDLAQQQLRRMEAVAEGGLCREQALLLSVGEFSGPCGRCDRCTSPSKRKDWSPQAQVLLSHLVDQDGTDMRRLGDYLSLHEPGRSDRWTWLARRLVQDELIRESNDGLQRLYVRDSGR
;
A
#
# COMPACT_ATOMS: atom_id res chain seq x y z
N HIS A 1 13.07 -8.78 -2.73
CA HIS A 1 14.41 -8.99 -3.32
C HIS A 1 15.27 -7.73 -3.24
N ASP A 2 14.67 -6.55 -3.39
CA ASP A 2 15.42 -5.29 -3.42
C ASP A 2 15.83 -4.80 -2.02
N PHE A 3 15.12 -5.24 -0.99
CA PHE A 3 15.40 -4.85 0.40
C PHE A 3 16.67 -5.52 0.98
N ARG A 4 17.00 -6.74 0.55
CA ARG A 4 18.18 -7.49 0.99
C ARG A 4 18.77 -8.32 -0.15
N PRO A 5 19.68 -7.76 -0.96
CA PRO A 5 20.33 -8.46 -2.07
C PRO A 5 21.02 -9.77 -1.64
N ASP A 6 21.48 -9.83 -0.40
CA ASP A 6 22.17 -11.01 0.17
C ASP A 6 21.28 -12.26 0.23
N TYR A 7 19.96 -12.11 0.29
CA TYR A 7 19.06 -13.27 0.20
C TYR A 7 19.22 -14.08 -1.09
N ARG A 8 19.66 -13.44 -2.18
CA ARG A 8 19.97 -14.14 -3.44
C ARG A 8 21.18 -15.05 -3.32
N ARG A 9 22.05 -14.79 -2.35
CA ARG A 9 23.27 -15.58 -2.10
C ARG A 9 23.04 -16.78 -1.17
N LEU A 10 21.87 -16.87 -0.51
CA LEU A 10 21.57 -17.96 0.42
C LEU A 10 21.63 -19.35 -0.21
N GLY A 11 21.45 -19.47 -1.53
CA GLY A 11 21.69 -20.71 -2.25
C GLY A 11 23.10 -21.27 -2.11
N GLN A 12 24.10 -20.43 -1.79
CA GLN A 12 25.45 -20.87 -1.51
C GLN A 12 25.55 -21.73 -0.24
N ILE A 13 24.64 -21.55 0.73
CA ILE A 13 24.59 -22.37 1.96
C ILE A 13 24.39 -23.84 1.61
N ARG A 14 23.65 -24.15 0.56
CA ARG A 14 23.44 -25.52 0.07
C ARG A 14 24.78 -26.21 -0.33
N ARG A 15 25.72 -25.44 -0.86
CA ARG A 15 27.05 -25.93 -1.25
C ARG A 15 27.94 -26.15 -0.03
N LEU A 16 27.81 -25.30 0.99
CA LEU A 16 28.57 -25.39 2.24
C LEU A 16 28.03 -26.50 3.17
N CYS A 17 26.71 -26.77 3.09
CA CYS A 17 26.03 -27.74 3.93
C CYS A 17 25.16 -28.69 3.07
N PRO A 18 25.75 -29.58 2.26
CA PRO A 18 25.03 -30.34 1.23
C PRO A 18 24.03 -31.35 1.77
N GLY A 19 24.21 -31.86 2.97
CA GLY A 19 23.34 -32.87 3.62
C GLY A 19 22.27 -32.29 4.56
N VAL A 20 22.25 -30.96 4.77
CA VAL A 20 21.33 -30.36 5.76
C VAL A 20 19.99 -29.99 5.10
N PRO A 21 18.86 -30.40 5.70
CA PRO A 21 17.53 -29.96 5.26
C PRO A 21 17.41 -28.44 5.31
N MET A 22 16.73 -27.84 4.31
CA MET A 22 16.51 -26.41 4.24
C MET A 22 15.02 -26.09 4.33
N LEU A 23 14.65 -25.21 5.26
CA LEU A 23 13.30 -24.70 5.44
C LEU A 23 13.25 -23.21 5.08
N ALA A 24 12.40 -22.82 4.13
CA ALA A 24 12.14 -21.43 3.78
C ALA A 24 10.76 -21.01 4.29
N LEU A 25 10.72 -19.93 5.08
CA LEU A 25 9.48 -19.38 5.65
C LEU A 25 9.27 -17.95 5.16
N SER A 26 8.03 -17.62 4.82
CA SER A 26 7.62 -16.27 4.46
C SER A 26 6.19 -16.00 4.93
N ALA A 27 5.93 -14.80 5.45
CA ALA A 27 4.59 -14.39 5.85
C ALA A 27 3.69 -14.13 4.63
N THR A 28 4.26 -13.66 3.51
CA THR A 28 3.54 -13.39 2.27
C THR A 28 4.42 -13.83 1.10
N ALA A 29 3.96 -14.80 0.32
CA ALA A 29 4.69 -15.25 -0.85
C ALA A 29 3.72 -15.46 -2.02
N ALA A 30 3.60 -14.45 -2.89
CA ALA A 30 2.90 -14.60 -4.15
C ALA A 30 3.49 -15.76 -4.97
N PRO A 31 2.71 -16.43 -5.83
CA PRO A 31 3.16 -17.63 -6.55
C PRO A 31 4.51 -17.47 -7.27
N ARG A 32 4.74 -16.30 -7.87
CA ARG A 32 6.02 -15.98 -8.53
C ARG A 32 7.19 -15.91 -7.54
N VAL A 33 6.97 -15.33 -6.34
CA VAL A 33 8.00 -15.22 -5.29
C VAL A 33 8.34 -16.61 -4.76
N ARG A 34 7.35 -17.50 -4.58
CA ARG A 34 7.57 -18.91 -4.17
C ARG A 34 8.43 -19.65 -5.18
N ALA A 35 8.12 -19.53 -6.48
CA ALA A 35 8.92 -20.13 -7.54
C ALA A 35 10.38 -19.62 -7.50
N ASP A 36 10.58 -18.32 -7.28
CA ASP A 36 11.92 -17.73 -7.14
C ASP A 36 12.66 -18.27 -5.91
N ILE A 37 12.00 -18.41 -4.76
CA ILE A 37 12.59 -18.99 -3.54
C ILE A 37 13.06 -20.42 -3.82
N ILE A 38 12.21 -21.27 -4.39
CA ILE A 38 12.56 -22.65 -4.72
C ILE A 38 13.80 -22.71 -5.61
N ARG A 39 13.82 -21.89 -6.66
CA ARG A 39 14.92 -21.83 -7.63
C ARG A 39 16.22 -21.30 -7.02
N LEU A 40 16.15 -20.16 -6.29
CA LEU A 40 17.33 -19.48 -5.74
C LEU A 40 17.99 -20.25 -4.59
N LEU A 41 17.21 -20.99 -3.81
CA LEU A 41 17.70 -21.82 -2.73
C LEU A 41 18.03 -23.25 -3.16
N ASP A 42 17.86 -23.59 -4.44
CA ASP A 42 18.06 -24.95 -4.98
C ASP A 42 17.31 -26.00 -4.14
N LEU A 43 16.02 -25.76 -3.86
CA LEU A 43 15.19 -26.68 -3.09
C LEU A 43 14.81 -27.87 -3.94
N ARG A 44 15.26 -29.07 -3.59
CA ARG A 44 15.00 -30.32 -4.34
C ARG A 44 13.69 -30.93 -3.88
N SER A 45 12.73 -31.07 -4.80
CA SER A 45 11.40 -31.62 -4.53
C SER A 45 10.79 -31.10 -3.21
N PRO A 46 10.70 -29.76 -3.00
CA PRO A 46 10.25 -29.23 -1.73
C PRO A 46 8.78 -29.48 -1.51
N MET A 47 8.41 -29.82 -0.27
CA MET A 47 7.02 -29.72 0.16
C MET A 47 6.67 -28.23 0.28
N VAL A 48 5.63 -27.77 -0.41
CA VAL A 48 5.17 -26.39 -0.38
C VAL A 48 3.84 -26.31 0.35
N GLN A 49 3.87 -25.73 1.56
CA GLN A 49 2.66 -25.49 2.34
C GLN A 49 2.32 -24.00 2.30
N VAL A 50 1.10 -23.67 1.91
CA VAL A 50 0.59 -22.30 1.84
C VAL A 50 -0.67 -22.20 2.68
N SER A 51 -0.60 -21.39 3.73
CA SER A 51 -1.78 -21.02 4.52
C SER A 51 -2.42 -19.75 3.97
N SER A 52 -3.73 -19.60 4.19
CA SER A 52 -4.43 -18.38 3.80
C SER A 52 -3.86 -17.16 4.53
N ALA A 53 -3.69 -16.05 3.80
CA ALA A 53 -3.34 -14.75 4.37
C ALA A 53 -4.57 -14.01 4.93
N ARG A 54 -5.75 -14.61 4.83
CA ARG A 54 -7.02 -14.04 5.30
C ARG A 54 -7.05 -13.94 6.82
N ARG A 55 -7.42 -12.75 7.32
CA ARG A 55 -7.57 -12.48 8.75
C ARG A 55 -9.00 -12.03 9.03
N THR A 56 -9.83 -12.93 9.52
CA THR A 56 -11.28 -12.71 9.72
C THR A 56 -11.62 -11.70 10.81
N ASN A 57 -10.69 -11.38 11.68
CA ASN A 57 -10.83 -10.39 12.74
C ASN A 57 -10.40 -8.97 12.33
N LEU A 58 -9.83 -8.78 11.14
CA LEU A 58 -9.41 -7.44 10.67
C LEU A 58 -10.50 -6.80 9.81
N ARG A 59 -10.78 -5.52 10.07
CA ARG A 59 -11.65 -4.68 9.26
C ARG A 59 -10.83 -3.68 8.47
N TYR A 60 -10.81 -3.80 7.15
CA TYR A 60 -10.12 -2.86 6.25
C TYR A 60 -11.04 -1.70 5.88
N VAL A 61 -10.57 -0.48 6.10
CA VAL A 61 -11.27 0.76 5.80
C VAL A 61 -10.33 1.68 5.03
N MET A 62 -10.77 2.23 3.90
CA MET A 62 -9.98 3.16 3.10
C MET A 62 -10.80 4.40 2.79
N GLN A 63 -10.34 5.54 3.31
CA GLN A 63 -11.04 6.82 3.24
C GLN A 63 -10.18 7.87 2.55
N ARG A 64 -10.83 8.79 1.84
CA ARG A 64 -10.14 9.97 1.33
C ARG A 64 -9.68 10.85 2.49
N ARG A 65 -8.40 11.22 2.44
CA ARG A 65 -7.80 12.13 3.39
C ARG A 65 -8.26 13.57 3.12
N PRO A 66 -8.93 14.25 4.07
CA PRO A 66 -9.26 15.66 3.97
C PRO A 66 -8.02 16.54 4.10
N LYS A 67 -8.18 17.86 3.95
CA LYS A 67 -7.09 18.83 4.15
C LYS A 67 -6.53 18.76 5.59
N ASP A 68 -7.41 18.67 6.57
CA ASP A 68 -7.03 18.35 7.96
C ASP A 68 -7.59 16.97 8.34
N PRO A 69 -6.77 15.94 8.42
CA PRO A 69 -7.18 14.59 8.78
C PRO A 69 -7.23 14.35 10.30
N MET A 70 -6.88 15.33 11.13
CA MET A 70 -6.83 15.15 12.59
C MET A 70 -8.15 14.64 13.19
N PRO A 71 -9.34 15.16 12.83
CA PRO A 71 -10.59 14.65 13.37
C PRO A 71 -10.80 13.15 13.10
N GLN A 72 -10.48 12.68 11.88
CA GLN A 72 -10.60 11.26 11.53
C GLN A 72 -9.59 10.39 12.30
N VAL A 73 -8.39 10.90 12.52
CA VAL A 73 -7.35 10.20 13.30
C VAL A 73 -7.78 10.06 14.75
N LEU A 74 -8.27 11.13 15.36
CA LEU A 74 -8.76 11.13 16.75
C LEU A 74 -9.97 10.21 16.93
N GLU A 75 -10.91 10.22 15.99
CA GLU A 75 -12.07 9.33 16.00
C GLU A 75 -11.62 7.85 15.94
N ALA A 76 -10.69 7.52 15.02
CA ALA A 76 -10.17 6.17 14.90
C ALA A 76 -9.43 5.71 16.18
N LEU A 77 -8.62 6.58 16.79
CA LEU A 77 -7.91 6.29 18.03
C LEU A 77 -8.87 6.11 19.21
N ALA A 78 -9.91 6.96 19.31
CA ALA A 78 -10.93 6.84 20.36
C ALA A 78 -11.74 5.55 20.25
N ALA A 79 -12.09 5.13 19.03
CA ALA A 79 -12.82 3.91 18.77
C ALA A 79 -11.98 2.63 18.94
N SER A 80 -10.65 2.75 18.90
CA SER A 80 -9.72 1.63 19.00
C SER A 80 -9.62 1.09 20.43
N ARG A 81 -9.35 -0.21 20.51
CA ARG A 81 -9.00 -0.93 21.75
C ARG A 81 -7.51 -1.22 21.75
N GLY A 82 -6.87 -1.20 22.93
CA GLY A 82 -5.46 -1.55 23.09
C GLY A 82 -4.53 -0.56 22.40
N ALA A 83 -3.42 -1.06 21.89
CA ALA A 83 -2.39 -0.28 21.23
C ALA A 83 -2.80 0.19 19.82
N ALA A 84 -2.23 1.31 19.37
CA ALA A 84 -2.39 1.81 18.02
C ALA A 84 -1.04 2.03 17.33
N LEU A 85 -0.94 1.61 16.07
CA LEU A 85 0.17 1.92 15.17
C LEU A 85 -0.28 2.92 14.11
N VAL A 86 0.42 4.04 13.99
CA VAL A 86 0.14 5.08 13.01
C VAL A 86 1.34 5.18 12.08
N TYR A 87 1.15 4.84 10.80
CA TYR A 87 2.21 4.91 9.81
C TYR A 87 2.19 6.24 9.06
N ALA A 88 3.35 6.89 9.00
CA ALA A 88 3.59 8.07 8.20
C ALA A 88 4.79 7.87 7.26
N ARG A 89 4.80 8.55 6.12
CA ARG A 89 5.75 8.31 5.03
C ARG A 89 7.19 8.69 5.37
N THR A 90 7.39 9.81 6.05
CA THR A 90 8.71 10.38 6.30
C THR A 90 9.01 10.53 7.79
N ARG A 91 10.30 10.55 8.16
CA ARG A 91 10.74 10.80 9.54
C ARG A 91 10.14 12.09 10.09
N ARG A 92 10.24 13.19 9.32
CA ARG A 92 9.65 14.49 9.68
C ARG A 92 8.14 14.39 9.91
N SER A 93 7.43 13.67 9.05
CA SER A 93 5.99 13.48 9.21
C SER A 93 5.66 12.68 10.48
N VAL A 94 6.48 11.68 10.82
CA VAL A 94 6.34 10.90 12.07
C VAL A 94 6.45 11.81 13.29
N GLU A 95 7.49 12.65 13.34
CA GLU A 95 7.72 13.59 14.45
C GLU A 95 6.56 14.60 14.57
N GLN A 96 6.17 15.23 13.45
CA GLN A 96 5.08 16.20 13.41
C GLN A 96 3.73 15.58 13.86
N TRP A 97 3.43 14.35 13.44
CA TRP A 97 2.19 13.68 13.84
C TRP A 97 2.21 13.28 15.32
N ALA A 98 3.33 12.80 15.85
CA ALA A 98 3.47 12.49 17.25
C ALA A 98 3.25 13.75 18.10
N GLU A 99 3.88 14.88 17.73
CA GLU A 99 3.70 16.17 18.41
C GLU A 99 2.24 16.67 18.34
N ARG A 100 1.63 16.62 17.16
CA ARG A 100 0.21 17.02 17.00
C ARG A 100 -0.73 16.18 17.84
N LEU A 101 -0.51 14.86 17.94
CA LEU A 101 -1.32 13.97 18.77
C LEU A 101 -1.12 14.28 20.26
N GLN A 102 0.11 14.58 20.69
CA GLN A 102 0.41 15.00 22.07
C GLN A 102 -0.31 16.31 22.44
N GLN A 103 -0.40 17.27 21.50
CA GLN A 103 -1.18 18.51 21.68
C GLN A 103 -2.70 18.24 21.89
N HIS A 104 -3.18 17.09 21.40
CA HIS A 104 -4.55 16.60 21.64
C HIS A 104 -4.66 15.63 22.83
N ASN A 105 -3.67 15.63 23.75
CA ASN A 105 -3.61 14.76 24.93
C ASN A 105 -3.56 13.24 24.59
N ILE A 106 -3.09 12.88 23.41
CA ILE A 106 -2.81 11.48 23.03
C ILE A 106 -1.31 11.22 23.24
N PRO A 107 -0.91 10.29 24.14
CA PRO A 107 0.50 10.01 24.41
C PRO A 107 1.13 9.23 23.25
N ALA A 108 1.41 9.91 22.16
CA ALA A 108 1.98 9.34 20.94
C ALA A 108 3.50 9.43 20.97
N THR A 109 4.18 8.32 20.67
CA THR A 109 5.64 8.22 20.62
C THR A 109 6.12 8.09 19.17
N PRO A 110 7.06 8.91 18.70
CA PRO A 110 7.64 8.77 17.36
C PRO A 110 8.62 7.60 17.29
N TYR A 111 8.65 6.91 16.14
CA TYR A 111 9.60 5.82 15.89
C TYR A 111 10.07 5.80 14.44
N HIS A 112 11.37 5.98 14.21
CA HIS A 112 11.99 5.86 12.88
C HIS A 112 13.50 5.61 12.98
N ALA A 113 14.12 5.18 11.88
CA ALA A 113 15.53 4.82 11.83
C ALA A 113 16.51 6.00 12.05
N GLY A 114 16.01 7.26 12.06
CA GLY A 114 16.81 8.45 12.34
C GLY A 114 16.93 8.80 13.82
N LEU A 115 16.18 8.15 14.70
CA LEU A 115 16.35 8.28 16.14
C LEU A 115 17.62 7.57 16.59
N ASP A 116 18.25 8.07 17.66
CA ASP A 116 19.34 7.37 18.29
C ASP A 116 18.90 5.99 18.84
N PRO A 117 19.83 5.06 19.07
CA PRO A 117 19.49 3.71 19.52
C PRO A 117 18.73 3.66 20.86
N GLU A 118 19.06 4.57 21.78
CA GLU A 118 18.45 4.64 23.09
C GLU A 118 17.01 5.10 23.01
N ALA A 119 16.72 6.19 22.28
CA ALA A 119 15.36 6.68 22.05
C ALA A 119 14.49 5.63 21.34
N ARG A 120 15.07 4.86 20.37
CA ARG A 120 14.34 3.77 19.73
C ARG A 120 14.03 2.63 20.69
N HIS A 121 14.97 2.29 21.56
CA HIS A 121 14.76 1.25 22.58
C HIS A 121 13.68 1.66 23.57
N GLN A 122 13.73 2.91 24.06
CA GLN A 122 12.73 3.45 24.96
C GLN A 122 11.33 3.48 24.33
N ALA A 123 11.20 3.99 23.10
CA ALA A 123 9.94 4.03 22.37
C ALA A 123 9.33 2.64 22.19
N LEU A 124 10.15 1.64 21.95
CA LEU A 124 9.71 0.25 21.84
C LEU A 124 9.28 -0.33 23.19
N THR A 125 10.04 -0.08 24.23
CA THR A 125 9.73 -0.51 25.60
C THR A 125 8.40 0.09 26.06
N ASP A 126 8.19 1.38 25.85
CA ASP A 126 6.94 2.08 26.16
C ASP A 126 5.77 1.51 25.36
N PHE A 127 5.97 1.27 24.07
CA PHE A 127 4.94 0.66 23.22
C PHE A 127 4.56 -0.75 23.69
N LEU A 128 5.50 -1.53 24.18
CA LEU A 128 5.25 -2.90 24.66
C LEU A 128 4.65 -2.92 26.09
N GLY A 129 4.99 -1.97 26.94
CA GLY A 129 4.65 -1.96 28.36
C GLY A 129 3.40 -1.19 28.74
N GLN A 130 3.01 -0.17 27.98
CA GLN A 130 1.83 0.65 28.29
C GLN A 130 0.53 -0.02 27.87
N GLU A 131 -0.59 0.32 28.55
CA GLU A 131 -1.89 -0.28 28.28
C GLU A 131 -2.46 0.12 26.91
N ARG A 132 -2.42 1.40 26.55
CA ARG A 132 -2.96 1.92 25.29
C ARG A 132 -1.98 2.88 24.59
N PRO A 133 -0.78 2.40 24.23
CA PRO A 133 0.20 3.26 23.58
C PRO A 133 -0.19 3.57 22.14
N VAL A 134 0.19 4.76 21.69
CA VAL A 134 0.14 5.15 20.28
C VAL A 134 1.57 5.32 19.77
N LEU A 135 1.96 4.52 18.79
CA LEU A 135 3.25 4.63 18.14
C LEU A 135 3.08 5.21 16.75
N VAL A 136 3.72 6.33 16.47
CA VAL A 136 3.77 6.92 15.12
C VAL A 136 5.09 6.53 14.49
N ALA A 137 5.06 5.79 13.38
CA ALA A 137 6.26 5.20 12.81
C ALA A 137 6.34 5.31 11.29
N THR A 138 7.56 5.23 10.75
CA THR A 138 7.73 4.91 9.32
C THR A 138 7.55 3.41 9.08
N VAL A 139 7.30 3.01 7.81
CA VAL A 139 7.19 1.60 7.40
C VAL A 139 8.44 0.75 7.72
N ALA A 140 9.57 1.39 8.03
CA ALA A 140 10.75 0.70 8.54
C ALA A 140 10.56 0.09 9.94
N PHE A 141 9.51 0.50 10.68
CA PHE A 141 9.05 -0.16 11.89
C PHE A 141 8.35 -1.45 11.50
N GLY A 142 9.05 -2.54 11.58
CA GLY A 142 8.45 -3.76 11.10
C GLY A 142 9.11 -5.05 11.55
N MET A 143 10.38 -5.07 11.78
CA MET A 143 11.06 -6.30 12.17
C MET A 143 11.16 -6.41 13.69
N GLY A 144 10.52 -7.46 14.26
CA GLY A 144 10.71 -7.83 15.66
C GLY A 144 9.71 -7.25 16.67
N VAL A 145 8.71 -6.47 16.25
CA VAL A 145 7.65 -6.03 17.16
C VAL A 145 6.49 -7.02 17.13
N ASP A 146 6.33 -7.71 18.22
CA ASP A 146 5.24 -8.67 18.44
C ASP A 146 4.40 -8.23 19.66
N ARG A 147 3.38 -7.42 19.36
CA ARG A 147 2.36 -7.04 20.33
C ARG A 147 1.00 -7.58 19.88
N ALA A 148 0.34 -8.33 20.75
CA ALA A 148 -0.87 -9.07 20.38
C ALA A 148 -2.13 -8.17 20.28
N ASP A 149 -2.25 -7.15 21.14
CA ASP A 149 -3.44 -6.33 21.35
C ASP A 149 -3.46 -5.01 20.57
N VAL A 150 -2.81 -4.96 19.40
CA VAL A 150 -2.89 -3.80 18.50
C VAL A 150 -4.30 -3.73 17.91
N GLY A 151 -5.11 -2.80 18.40
CA GLY A 151 -6.50 -2.62 17.96
C GLY A 151 -6.68 -1.75 16.72
N LEU A 152 -5.66 -0.94 16.39
CA LEU A 152 -5.67 -0.05 15.22
C LEU A 152 -4.31 -0.04 14.52
N VAL A 153 -4.34 -0.24 13.21
CA VAL A 153 -3.24 0.13 12.32
C VAL A 153 -3.75 1.19 11.34
N LEU A 154 -3.22 2.41 11.45
CA LEU A 154 -3.63 3.55 10.65
C LEU A 154 -2.49 4.00 9.75
N HIS A 155 -2.76 4.15 8.45
CA HIS A 155 -1.84 4.74 7.48
C HIS A 155 -2.32 6.14 7.12
N LEU A 156 -1.47 7.13 7.32
CA LEU A 156 -1.75 8.54 7.01
C LEU A 156 -1.56 8.89 5.54
N ASP A 157 -0.97 7.96 4.79
CA ASP A 157 -0.68 8.04 3.36
C ASP A 157 -0.97 6.69 2.70
N LEU A 158 -1.14 6.70 1.37
CA LEU A 158 -1.29 5.46 0.61
C LEU A 158 -0.04 4.58 0.76
N PRO A 159 -0.16 3.32 1.20
CA PRO A 159 0.95 2.37 1.18
C PRO A 159 1.51 2.15 -0.23
N SER A 160 2.79 1.83 -0.32
CA SER A 160 3.46 1.71 -1.63
C SER A 160 3.05 0.45 -2.40
N THR A 161 2.71 -0.64 -1.68
CA THR A 161 2.35 -1.93 -2.30
C THR A 161 1.26 -2.62 -1.49
N PRO A 162 0.37 -3.41 -2.13
CA PRO A 162 -0.63 -4.21 -1.40
C PRO A 162 0.00 -5.25 -0.47
N GLU A 163 1.11 -5.87 -0.89
CA GLU A 163 1.83 -6.87 -0.10
C GLU A 163 2.45 -6.25 1.15
N GLY A 164 3.06 -5.05 1.03
CA GLY A 164 3.58 -4.28 2.16
C GLY A 164 2.45 -3.93 3.13
N TYR A 165 1.32 -3.46 2.60
CA TYR A 165 0.17 -3.13 3.42
C TYR A 165 -0.40 -4.34 4.17
N LEU A 166 -0.44 -5.53 3.54
CA LEU A 166 -0.83 -6.76 4.24
C LEU A 166 0.10 -7.10 5.41
N GLN A 167 1.41 -6.87 5.27
CA GLN A 167 2.38 -7.10 6.35
C GLN A 167 2.24 -6.08 7.48
N GLU A 168 2.02 -4.81 7.15
CA GLU A 168 1.87 -3.70 8.09
C GLU A 168 0.53 -3.83 8.85
N SER A 169 -0.57 -4.01 8.14
CA SER A 169 -1.90 -4.23 8.71
C SER A 169 -2.01 -5.54 9.48
N GLY A 170 -1.25 -6.57 9.10
CA GLY A 170 -1.17 -7.87 9.77
C GLY A 170 -0.63 -7.82 11.21
N ARG A 171 -0.13 -6.65 11.65
CA ARG A 171 0.25 -6.42 13.05
C ARG A 171 -0.95 -6.22 13.97
N ALA A 172 -2.10 -5.84 13.40
CA ALA A 172 -3.34 -5.68 14.14
C ALA A 172 -3.94 -7.03 14.58
N GLY A 173 -4.57 -7.04 15.74
CA GLY A 173 -5.41 -8.14 16.22
C GLY A 173 -4.74 -9.52 16.24
N ARG A 174 -3.48 -9.64 16.63
CA ARG A 174 -2.80 -10.93 16.75
C ARG A 174 -3.37 -11.79 17.87
N ASP A 175 -4.06 -11.17 18.82
CA ASP A 175 -4.84 -11.84 19.86
C ASP A 175 -6.17 -12.44 19.37
N GLY A 176 -6.48 -12.33 18.08
CA GLY A 176 -7.72 -12.80 17.48
C GLY A 176 -8.92 -11.87 17.67
N LYS A 177 -8.79 -10.80 18.46
CA LYS A 177 -9.87 -9.84 18.67
C LYS A 177 -10.06 -8.91 17.45
N PRO A 178 -11.27 -8.33 17.27
CA PRO A 178 -11.51 -7.38 16.20
C PRO A 178 -10.53 -6.19 16.24
N ALA A 179 -9.96 -5.84 15.10
CA ALA A 179 -9.05 -4.71 14.94
C ALA A 179 -9.28 -4.00 13.61
N ASP A 180 -9.04 -2.70 13.60
CA ASP A 180 -9.24 -1.84 12.43
C ASP A 180 -7.92 -1.56 11.71
N CYS A 181 -7.98 -1.61 10.39
CA CYS A 181 -6.90 -1.24 9.48
C CYS A 181 -7.38 -0.09 8.59
N LEU A 182 -7.07 1.15 8.99
CA LEU A 182 -7.52 2.37 8.32
C LEU A 182 -6.41 2.94 7.43
N VAL A 183 -6.75 3.28 6.18
CA VAL A 183 -5.88 4.07 5.29
C VAL A 183 -6.56 5.39 4.99
N LEU A 184 -5.88 6.50 5.26
CA LEU A 184 -6.24 7.83 4.82
C LEU A 184 -5.41 8.17 3.58
N PHE A 185 -6.01 8.19 2.41
CA PHE A 185 -5.30 8.39 1.15
C PHE A 185 -5.78 9.62 0.39
N SER A 186 -4.90 10.18 -0.41
CA SER A 186 -5.18 11.25 -1.35
C SER A 186 -4.75 10.83 -2.77
N PRO A 187 -5.44 11.27 -3.83
CA PRO A 187 -4.98 11.06 -5.20
C PRO A 187 -3.55 11.57 -5.47
N GLY A 188 -3.12 12.62 -4.74
CA GLY A 188 -1.77 13.14 -4.82
C GLY A 188 -0.69 12.24 -4.20
N ASP A 189 -1.07 11.26 -3.40
CA ASP A 189 -0.10 10.34 -2.77
C ASP A 189 0.65 9.54 -3.82
N ARG A 190 -0.04 9.05 -4.85
CA ARG A 190 0.58 8.32 -5.97
C ARG A 190 1.58 9.17 -6.71
N THR A 191 1.21 10.41 -7.03
CA THR A 191 2.09 11.34 -7.74
C THR A 191 3.35 11.65 -6.92
N SER A 192 3.18 11.99 -5.64
CA SER A 192 4.31 12.31 -4.76
C SER A 192 5.22 11.10 -4.48
N LEU A 193 4.65 9.90 -4.35
CA LEU A 193 5.41 8.66 -4.24
C LEU A 193 6.17 8.34 -5.53
N GLY A 194 5.52 8.49 -6.68
CA GLY A 194 6.14 8.30 -7.99
C GLY A 194 7.34 9.23 -8.20
N TRP A 195 7.23 10.49 -7.82
CA TRP A 195 8.35 11.44 -7.88
C TRP A 195 9.47 11.09 -6.90
N ALA A 196 9.16 10.68 -5.68
CA ALA A 196 10.16 10.24 -4.72
C ALA A 196 10.93 9.01 -5.22
N MET A 197 10.24 8.06 -5.85
CA MET A 197 10.85 6.89 -6.48
C MET A 197 11.78 7.29 -7.64
N GLN A 198 11.33 8.20 -8.52
CA GLN A 198 12.15 8.71 -9.61
C GLN A 198 13.37 9.50 -9.12
N ALA A 199 13.20 10.35 -8.11
CA ALA A 199 14.31 11.13 -7.55
C ALA A 199 15.39 10.25 -6.89
N SER A 200 15.05 9.02 -6.50
CA SER A 200 16.00 8.06 -5.94
C SER A 200 16.88 7.39 -7.00
N LEU A 201 16.50 7.46 -8.28
CA LEU A 201 17.35 7.02 -9.38
C LEU A 201 18.59 7.92 -9.47
N ARG A 202 19.75 7.31 -9.56
CA ARG A 202 20.98 8.05 -9.86
C ARG A 202 20.89 8.58 -11.29
N ARG A 203 21.40 9.80 -11.54
CA ARG A 203 21.54 10.32 -12.90
C ARG A 203 22.42 9.34 -13.68
N GLY A 204 21.87 8.72 -14.73
CA GLY A 204 22.54 7.69 -15.52
C GLY A 204 22.29 6.25 -15.03
N GLY A 205 21.16 6.00 -14.33
CA GLY A 205 20.74 4.68 -13.89
C GLY A 205 20.72 3.65 -15.02
N ASP A 206 21.11 2.41 -14.70
CA ASP A 206 21.13 1.32 -15.66
C ASP A 206 19.70 0.80 -15.95
N ASP A 207 19.57 -0.05 -16.97
CA ASP A 207 18.30 -0.70 -17.33
C ASP A 207 17.68 -1.48 -16.15
N ALA A 208 18.47 -1.92 -15.18
CA ALA A 208 17.99 -2.62 -14.02
C ALA A 208 17.31 -1.67 -13.02
N GLU A 209 17.84 -0.45 -12.85
CA GLU A 209 17.20 0.60 -12.03
C GLU A 209 15.89 1.05 -12.66
N GLN A 210 15.84 1.23 -13.98
CA GLN A 210 14.61 1.58 -14.67
C GLN A 210 13.53 0.50 -14.52
N ARG A 211 13.86 -0.77 -14.70
CA ARG A 211 12.93 -1.89 -14.46
C ARG A 211 12.42 -1.94 -13.02
N ARG A 212 13.24 -1.60 -12.03
CA ARG A 212 12.80 -1.52 -10.62
C ARG A 212 11.81 -0.39 -10.42
N LEU A 213 12.05 0.78 -11.02
CA LEU A 213 11.12 1.91 -10.97
C LEU A 213 9.77 1.55 -11.59
N ASP A 214 9.78 0.94 -12.78
CA ASP A 214 8.55 0.53 -13.46
C ASP A 214 7.74 -0.47 -12.62
N LEU A 215 8.42 -1.43 -12.00
CA LEU A 215 7.79 -2.38 -11.09
C LEU A 215 7.21 -1.68 -9.84
N ALA A 216 7.96 -0.76 -9.23
CA ALA A 216 7.50 -0.01 -8.07
C ALA A 216 6.27 0.86 -8.39
N GLN A 217 6.27 1.51 -9.55
CA GLN A 217 5.11 2.27 -10.04
C GLN A 217 3.90 1.37 -10.33
N GLN A 218 4.13 0.18 -10.89
CA GLN A 218 3.06 -0.80 -11.10
C GLN A 218 2.45 -1.24 -9.78
N GLN A 219 3.26 -1.52 -8.77
CA GLN A 219 2.77 -1.89 -7.43
C GLN A 219 1.96 -0.77 -6.79
N LEU A 220 2.42 0.47 -6.94
CA LEU A 220 1.72 1.64 -6.43
C LEU A 220 0.34 1.82 -7.11
N ARG A 221 0.26 1.60 -8.44
CA ARG A 221 -1.03 1.58 -9.16
C ARG A 221 -1.96 0.47 -8.65
N ARG A 222 -1.43 -0.71 -8.34
CA ARG A 222 -2.23 -1.80 -7.73
C ARG A 222 -2.76 -1.40 -6.36
N MET A 223 -1.97 -0.73 -5.52
CA MET A 223 -2.43 -0.25 -4.22
C MET A 223 -3.49 0.85 -4.37
N GLU A 224 -3.33 1.78 -5.32
CA GLU A 224 -4.35 2.77 -5.66
C GLU A 224 -5.67 2.10 -6.09
N ALA A 225 -5.58 1.04 -6.91
CA ALA A 225 -6.75 0.26 -7.32
C ALA A 225 -7.45 -0.43 -6.14
N VAL A 226 -6.71 -0.90 -5.14
CA VAL A 226 -7.29 -1.39 -3.88
C VAL A 226 -8.00 -0.27 -3.14
N ALA A 227 -7.41 0.94 -3.06
CA ALA A 227 -7.96 2.06 -2.30
C ALA A 227 -9.17 2.73 -2.98
N GLU A 228 -9.14 2.92 -4.29
CA GLU A 228 -10.21 3.60 -5.03
C GLU A 228 -11.23 2.62 -5.64
N GLY A 229 -10.86 1.37 -5.87
CA GLY A 229 -11.66 0.36 -6.56
C GLY A 229 -12.95 -0.02 -5.85
N GLY A 230 -13.85 -0.67 -6.60
CA GLY A 230 -15.16 -1.12 -6.12
C GLY A 230 -15.19 -2.52 -5.50
N LEU A 231 -14.07 -3.27 -5.56
CA LEU A 231 -13.99 -4.60 -4.97
C LEU A 231 -13.92 -4.53 -3.43
N CYS A 232 -14.31 -5.62 -2.79
CA CYS A 232 -14.04 -5.82 -1.37
C CYS A 232 -12.56 -5.62 -1.08
N ARG A 233 -12.22 -4.84 -0.05
CA ARG A 233 -10.81 -4.50 0.30
C ARG A 233 -9.97 -5.75 0.57
N GLU A 234 -10.49 -6.66 1.39
CA GLU A 234 -9.82 -7.91 1.69
C GLU A 234 -9.61 -8.76 0.44
N GLN A 235 -10.64 -8.91 -0.39
CA GLN A 235 -10.56 -9.65 -1.65
C GLN A 235 -9.48 -9.08 -2.57
N ALA A 236 -9.44 -7.76 -2.76
CA ALA A 236 -8.44 -7.10 -3.60
C ALA A 236 -7.01 -7.26 -3.05
N LEU A 237 -6.84 -7.21 -1.73
CA LEU A 237 -5.56 -7.44 -1.06
C LEU A 237 -5.09 -8.89 -1.20
N LEU A 238 -5.96 -9.87 -0.94
CA LEU A 238 -5.64 -11.29 -1.07
C LEU A 238 -5.28 -11.67 -2.51
N LEU A 239 -5.99 -11.09 -3.49
CA LEU A 239 -5.70 -11.28 -4.91
C LEU A 239 -4.26 -10.83 -5.25
N SER A 240 -3.75 -9.80 -4.58
CA SER A 240 -2.38 -9.32 -4.79
C SER A 240 -1.30 -10.35 -4.45
N VAL A 241 -1.58 -11.22 -3.50
CA VAL A 241 -0.69 -12.33 -3.10
C VAL A 241 -1.06 -13.67 -3.76
N GLY A 242 -1.98 -13.64 -4.74
CA GLY A 242 -2.40 -14.81 -5.51
C GLY A 242 -3.41 -15.71 -4.78
N GLU A 243 -4.13 -15.16 -3.80
CA GLU A 243 -5.20 -15.86 -3.09
C GLU A 243 -6.56 -15.35 -3.56
N PHE A 244 -7.41 -16.26 -4.04
CA PHE A 244 -8.78 -15.96 -4.44
C PHE A 244 -9.72 -16.14 -3.25
N SER A 245 -10.56 -15.12 -3.01
CA SER A 245 -11.58 -15.17 -1.96
C SER A 245 -12.84 -14.42 -2.38
N GLY A 246 -13.97 -14.75 -1.75
CA GLY A 246 -15.19 -13.96 -1.85
C GLY A 246 -15.13 -12.66 -1.03
N PRO A 247 -16.18 -11.83 -1.11
CA PRO A 247 -16.31 -10.63 -0.29
C PRO A 247 -16.24 -10.94 1.21
N CYS A 248 -15.61 -10.06 2.00
CA CYS A 248 -15.40 -10.28 3.43
C CYS A 248 -16.62 -9.96 4.31
N GLY A 249 -17.58 -9.18 3.82
CA GLY A 249 -18.79 -8.74 4.54
C GLY A 249 -18.57 -7.62 5.57
N ARG A 250 -17.31 -7.22 5.89
CA ARG A 250 -17.00 -6.31 7.01
C ARG A 250 -16.19 -5.06 6.65
N CYS A 251 -15.55 -5.00 5.48
CA CYS A 251 -14.83 -3.79 5.05
C CYS A 251 -15.80 -2.67 4.65
N ASP A 252 -15.29 -1.44 4.50
CA ASP A 252 -16.07 -0.28 4.09
C ASP A 252 -16.87 -0.52 2.79
N ARG A 253 -16.32 -1.26 1.83
CA ARG A 253 -17.01 -1.59 0.57
C ARG A 253 -18.14 -2.60 0.73
N CYS A 254 -18.01 -3.52 1.67
CA CYS A 254 -19.05 -4.53 1.92
C CYS A 254 -20.19 -3.96 2.78
N THR A 255 -19.87 -3.12 3.78
CA THR A 255 -20.88 -2.57 4.71
C THR A 255 -21.57 -1.33 4.17
N SER A 256 -20.92 -0.58 3.28
CA SER A 256 -21.47 0.62 2.66
C SER A 256 -21.24 0.59 1.15
N PRO A 257 -21.90 -0.31 0.42
CA PRO A 257 -21.73 -0.40 -1.02
C PRO A 257 -22.19 0.89 -1.67
N SER A 258 -21.28 1.58 -2.36
CA SER A 258 -21.65 2.75 -3.15
C SER A 258 -22.62 2.33 -4.26
N LYS A 259 -23.65 3.14 -4.52
CA LYS A 259 -24.51 2.94 -5.70
C LYS A 259 -23.61 2.91 -6.93
N ARG A 260 -23.67 1.82 -7.69
CA ARG A 260 -22.95 1.72 -8.97
C ARG A 260 -23.55 2.78 -9.91
N LYS A 261 -22.71 3.70 -10.36
CA LYS A 261 -23.06 4.64 -11.42
C LYS A 261 -22.44 4.13 -12.71
N ASP A 262 -23.25 4.12 -13.78
CA ASP A 262 -22.74 3.86 -15.12
C ASP A 262 -21.91 5.06 -15.58
N TRP A 263 -20.66 4.81 -15.90
CA TRP A 263 -19.71 5.78 -16.41
C TRP A 263 -19.34 5.52 -17.87
N SER A 264 -20.03 4.57 -18.54
CA SER A 264 -19.73 4.21 -19.93
C SER A 264 -19.81 5.41 -20.88
N PRO A 265 -20.81 6.30 -20.79
CA PRO A 265 -20.85 7.47 -21.66
C PRO A 265 -19.65 8.40 -21.49
N GLN A 266 -19.25 8.68 -20.25
CA GLN A 266 -18.06 9.52 -19.98
C GLN A 266 -16.77 8.81 -20.38
N ALA A 267 -16.69 7.49 -20.20
CA ALA A 267 -15.55 6.71 -20.63
C ALA A 267 -15.38 6.75 -22.16
N GLN A 268 -16.46 6.66 -22.93
CA GLN A 268 -16.44 6.82 -24.39
C GLN A 268 -15.94 8.20 -24.81
N VAL A 269 -16.42 9.28 -24.18
CA VAL A 269 -15.94 10.63 -24.45
C VAL A 269 -14.44 10.76 -24.19
N LEU A 270 -13.96 10.23 -23.07
CA LEU A 270 -12.54 10.26 -22.70
C LEU A 270 -11.70 9.44 -23.68
N LEU A 271 -12.13 8.23 -24.02
CA LEU A 271 -11.40 7.37 -24.98
C LEU A 271 -11.34 8.00 -26.37
N SER A 272 -12.45 8.56 -26.87
CA SER A 272 -12.46 9.27 -28.15
C SER A 272 -11.49 10.44 -28.15
N HIS A 273 -11.47 11.26 -27.08
CA HIS A 273 -10.52 12.35 -26.95
C HIS A 273 -9.06 11.87 -26.99
N LEU A 274 -8.76 10.74 -26.32
CA LEU A 274 -7.41 10.19 -26.28
C LEU A 274 -6.98 9.50 -27.61
N VAL A 275 -7.94 9.03 -28.40
CA VAL A 275 -7.66 8.54 -29.76
C VAL A 275 -7.24 9.70 -30.67
N ASP A 276 -7.92 10.84 -30.55
CA ASP A 276 -7.63 12.04 -31.35
C ASP A 276 -6.38 12.78 -30.86
N GLN A 277 -6.11 12.74 -29.55
CA GLN A 277 -5.00 13.47 -28.91
C GLN A 277 -4.18 12.51 -28.01
N ASP A 278 -3.40 11.66 -28.66
CA ASP A 278 -2.53 10.71 -27.98
C ASP A 278 -1.45 11.42 -27.14
N GLY A 279 -1.20 10.95 -25.93
CA GLY A 279 -0.26 11.57 -25.00
C GLY A 279 -0.81 12.76 -24.22
N THR A 280 -2.13 12.89 -24.09
CA THR A 280 -2.78 13.92 -23.27
C THR A 280 -2.34 13.87 -21.80
N ASP A 281 -2.00 15.02 -21.21
CA ASP A 281 -1.64 15.13 -19.78
C ASP A 281 -2.89 14.89 -18.89
N MET A 282 -2.82 13.89 -18.03
CA MET A 282 -3.92 13.53 -17.11
C MET A 282 -4.37 14.72 -16.24
N ARG A 283 -3.46 15.61 -15.87
CA ARG A 283 -3.76 16.78 -15.02
C ARG A 283 -4.61 17.83 -15.74
N ARG A 284 -4.55 17.85 -17.06
CA ARG A 284 -5.26 18.82 -17.91
C ARG A 284 -6.56 18.27 -18.50
N LEU A 285 -6.95 17.02 -18.18
CA LEU A 285 -8.18 16.43 -18.71
C LEU A 285 -9.42 17.27 -18.41
N GLY A 286 -9.48 17.89 -17.23
CA GLY A 286 -10.58 18.76 -16.87
C GLY A 286 -10.71 19.98 -17.78
N ASP A 287 -9.60 20.53 -18.27
CA ASP A 287 -9.57 21.66 -19.18
C ASP A 287 -10.13 21.26 -20.56
N TYR A 288 -9.69 20.11 -21.07
CA TYR A 288 -10.10 19.59 -22.37
C TYR A 288 -11.56 19.10 -22.41
N LEU A 289 -12.05 18.51 -21.31
CA LEU A 289 -13.35 17.88 -21.24
C LEU A 289 -14.38 18.73 -20.50
N SER A 290 -14.07 19.98 -20.16
CA SER A 290 -14.96 20.89 -19.43
C SER A 290 -16.28 21.16 -20.13
N LEU A 291 -16.34 21.06 -21.46
CA LEU A 291 -17.56 21.20 -22.26
C LEU A 291 -18.59 20.07 -21.98
N HIS A 292 -18.10 18.88 -21.57
CA HIS A 292 -18.96 17.72 -21.30
C HIS A 292 -19.47 17.66 -19.85
N GLU A 293 -18.67 18.12 -18.89
CA GLU A 293 -19.05 18.26 -17.46
C GLU A 293 -18.32 19.47 -16.85
N PRO A 294 -18.85 20.68 -16.92
CA PRO A 294 -18.21 21.88 -16.36
C PRO A 294 -17.99 21.76 -14.85
N GLY A 295 -16.81 22.19 -14.37
CA GLY A 295 -16.49 22.21 -12.94
C GLY A 295 -16.22 20.84 -12.30
N ARG A 296 -16.02 19.81 -13.08
CA ARG A 296 -15.81 18.42 -12.59
C ARG A 296 -14.49 17.79 -13.06
N SER A 297 -13.43 18.57 -13.12
CA SER A 297 -12.09 18.12 -13.56
C SER A 297 -11.59 16.90 -12.76
N ASP A 298 -11.90 16.84 -11.46
CA ASP A 298 -11.53 15.72 -10.57
C ASP A 298 -12.16 14.39 -11.00
N ARG A 299 -13.36 14.43 -11.60
CA ARG A 299 -14.03 13.21 -12.10
C ARG A 299 -13.35 12.64 -13.33
N TRP A 300 -12.92 13.48 -14.25
CA TRP A 300 -12.20 13.05 -15.45
C TRP A 300 -10.85 12.42 -15.09
N THR A 301 -10.12 13.02 -14.16
CA THR A 301 -8.88 12.45 -13.65
C THR A 301 -9.13 11.13 -12.92
N TRP A 302 -10.20 11.02 -12.13
CA TRP A 302 -10.60 9.77 -11.50
C TRP A 302 -10.95 8.70 -12.54
N LEU A 303 -11.73 9.03 -13.56
CA LEU A 303 -12.12 8.11 -14.62
C LEU A 303 -10.90 7.62 -15.42
N ALA A 304 -9.98 8.53 -15.77
CA ALA A 304 -8.74 8.16 -16.43
C ALA A 304 -7.93 7.14 -15.63
N ARG A 305 -7.75 7.37 -14.32
CA ARG A 305 -7.08 6.39 -13.44
C ARG A 305 -7.80 5.03 -13.44
N ARG A 306 -9.13 5.06 -13.48
CA ARG A 306 -9.92 3.83 -13.55
C ARG A 306 -9.68 3.07 -14.85
N LEU A 307 -9.69 3.77 -15.98
CA LEU A 307 -9.40 3.16 -17.29
C LEU A 307 -7.95 2.62 -17.39
N VAL A 308 -6.98 3.28 -16.68
CA VAL A 308 -5.62 2.74 -16.55
C VAL A 308 -5.61 1.44 -15.74
N GLN A 309 -6.40 1.37 -14.65
CA GLN A 309 -6.53 0.17 -13.83
C GLN A 309 -7.20 -0.99 -14.58
N ASP A 310 -8.20 -0.67 -15.40
CA ASP A 310 -8.93 -1.62 -16.24
C ASP A 310 -8.17 -1.94 -17.55
N GLU A 311 -6.94 -1.45 -17.71
CA GLU A 311 -6.02 -1.67 -18.84
C GLU A 311 -6.54 -1.23 -20.22
N LEU A 312 -7.52 -0.33 -20.26
CA LEU A 312 -8.02 0.26 -21.51
C LEU A 312 -7.12 1.38 -22.03
N ILE A 313 -6.45 2.09 -21.11
CA ILE A 313 -5.43 3.09 -21.44
C ILE A 313 -4.16 2.81 -20.64
N ARG A 314 -3.04 3.37 -21.09
CA ARG A 314 -1.78 3.36 -20.34
C ARG A 314 -1.36 4.77 -19.96
N GLU A 315 -0.70 4.90 -18.85
CA GLU A 315 -0.06 6.12 -18.40
C GLU A 315 1.45 6.03 -18.65
N SER A 316 2.09 7.14 -19.04
CA SER A 316 3.55 7.19 -19.19
C SER A 316 4.24 7.02 -17.84
N ASN A 317 5.44 6.42 -17.86
CA ASN A 317 6.27 6.22 -16.67
C ASN A 317 7.33 7.33 -16.48
N ASP A 318 7.26 8.41 -17.28
CA ASP A 318 8.20 9.54 -17.28
C ASP A 318 7.89 10.60 -16.20
N GLY A 319 6.87 10.37 -15.38
CA GLY A 319 6.38 11.31 -14.36
C GLY A 319 5.48 12.41 -14.90
N LEU A 320 5.29 12.50 -16.23
CA LEU A 320 4.44 13.49 -16.87
C LEU A 320 2.97 13.09 -16.90
N GLN A 321 2.65 11.84 -16.52
CA GLN A 321 1.28 11.30 -16.47
C GLN A 321 0.53 11.45 -17.80
N ARG A 322 1.20 11.20 -18.92
CA ARG A 322 0.59 11.22 -20.24
C ARG A 322 -0.20 9.94 -20.48
N LEU A 323 -1.38 10.09 -21.09
CA LEU A 323 -2.32 8.99 -21.33
C LEU A 323 -2.28 8.57 -22.80
N TYR A 324 -2.35 7.26 -23.01
CA TYR A 324 -2.35 6.63 -24.33
C TYR A 324 -3.39 5.51 -24.37
N VAL A 325 -4.16 5.43 -25.46
CA VAL A 325 -5.13 4.34 -25.63
C VAL A 325 -4.41 3.04 -25.94
N ARG A 326 -4.82 1.92 -25.31
CA ARG A 326 -4.40 0.57 -25.69
C ARG A 326 -5.33 0.00 -26.77
N ASP A 327 -4.92 -1.08 -27.42
CA ASP A 327 -5.76 -1.77 -28.41
C ASP A 327 -7.08 -2.26 -27.79
N SER A 328 -7.07 -2.66 -26.51
CA SER A 328 -8.26 -3.02 -25.75
C SER A 328 -9.21 -1.85 -25.44
N GLY A 329 -8.77 -0.61 -25.59
CA GLY A 329 -9.56 0.61 -25.38
C GLY A 329 -10.09 1.25 -26.66
N ARG A 330 -9.68 0.75 -27.82
CA ARG A 330 -10.18 1.13 -29.14
C ARG A 330 -11.40 0.28 -29.51
#